data_7d231d9b5c8ddd66b4b70f923c0870e4
#
_entry.id   7d231d9b5c8ddd66b4b70f923c0870e4
#
_cell.length_a   1.000
_cell.length_b   1.000
_cell.length_c   1.000
_cell.angle_alpha   90.00
_cell.angle_beta   90.00
_cell.angle_gamma   90.00
#
_symmetry.space_group_name_H-M   'P 1'
#
loop_
_entity.id
_entity.type
_entity.pdbx_description
1 polymer ?
#
loop_
_entity_poly.entity_id
_entity_poly.type
_entity_poly.pdbx_seq_one_letter_code
_entity_poly.pdbx_strand_id
1 'polypeptide(L)'
;CNDDDNPENKSPEVNPDINVNVETYAGGELGTTFNNSASAYEDPTPATENAGMTDKFKYGEYFFERSYTQNSKPFNGLGPLYIRNSCMNCHPGYGHGKRVDRYRADDWGNGYLLVVTDGKDNYLSSLTGMPQTKAVAPFKAPIDEDKIKIDWLPYTDEWGNKFPDGET
;
A
#
# COMPACT_ATOMS: atom_id res chain seq x y z
N CYS A 1 -25.61 7.05 12.62
CA CYS A 1 -26.42 6.76 11.44
C CYS A 1 -25.91 5.44 10.93
N ASN A 2 -26.74 4.41 11.05
CA ASN A 2 -26.42 3.05 10.64
C ASN A 2 -26.60 2.94 9.12
N ASP A 3 -25.51 2.70 8.39
CA ASP A 3 -25.51 2.34 6.98
C ASP A 3 -25.18 0.84 6.77
N ASP A 4 -25.69 0.00 7.70
CA ASP A 4 -25.44 -1.45 7.68
C ASP A 4 -26.37 -2.26 6.75
N ASP A 5 -27.26 -1.60 5.99
CA ASP A 5 -28.24 -2.27 5.12
C ASP A 5 -27.94 -2.17 3.61
N ASN A 6 -26.66 -1.98 3.21
CA ASN A 6 -26.30 -2.07 1.80
C ASN A 6 -26.08 -3.55 1.42
N PRO A 7 -26.93 -4.15 0.55
CA PRO A 7 -26.79 -5.56 0.15
C PRO A 7 -25.49 -5.88 -0.62
N GLU A 8 -24.73 -4.87 -1.07
CA GLU A 8 -23.44 -5.04 -1.73
C GLU A 8 -22.28 -5.26 -0.74
N ASN A 9 -22.51 -5.13 0.56
CA ASN A 9 -21.48 -5.26 1.60
C ASN A 9 -21.60 -6.59 2.39
N LYS A 10 -22.32 -7.58 1.85
CA LYS A 10 -22.27 -8.93 2.39
C LYS A 10 -20.96 -9.56 1.97
N SER A 11 -20.07 -9.77 2.93
CA SER A 11 -18.95 -10.69 2.76
C SER A 11 -19.47 -11.99 2.13
N PRO A 12 -18.78 -12.55 1.13
CA PRO A 12 -19.20 -13.82 0.55
C PRO A 12 -19.34 -14.84 1.69
N GLU A 13 -20.51 -15.46 1.78
CA GLU A 13 -20.73 -16.55 2.73
C GLU A 13 -19.66 -17.60 2.46
N VAL A 14 -18.77 -17.79 3.42
CA VAL A 14 -17.75 -18.83 3.36
C VAL A 14 -18.52 -20.15 3.29
N ASN A 15 -18.42 -20.84 2.14
CA ASN A 15 -19.02 -22.15 1.97
C ASN A 15 -18.45 -23.08 3.05
N PRO A 16 -19.25 -23.59 4.00
CA PRO A 16 -18.76 -24.41 5.09
C PRO A 16 -18.16 -25.75 4.65
N ASP A 17 -18.37 -26.13 3.38
CA ASP A 17 -17.81 -27.37 2.78
C ASP A 17 -16.43 -27.15 2.12
N ILE A 18 -15.90 -25.94 2.11
CA ILE A 18 -14.52 -25.72 1.72
C ILE A 18 -13.65 -26.23 2.88
N ASN A 19 -13.12 -27.42 2.72
CA ASN A 19 -12.06 -27.93 3.58
C ASN A 19 -10.82 -27.05 3.36
N VAL A 20 -10.73 -25.95 4.11
CA VAL A 20 -9.64 -24.99 4.02
C VAL A 20 -8.41 -25.72 4.54
N ASN A 21 -7.65 -26.29 3.64
CA ASN A 21 -6.42 -26.97 3.95
C ASN A 21 -5.45 -26.00 4.65
N VAL A 22 -4.62 -26.49 5.55
CA VAL A 22 -3.61 -25.68 6.28
C VAL A 22 -2.76 -24.84 5.32
N GLU A 23 -2.58 -25.28 4.09
CA GLU A 23 -1.89 -24.54 3.01
C GLU A 23 -2.59 -23.24 2.60
N THR A 24 -3.85 -23.03 2.93
CA THR A 24 -4.59 -21.78 2.64
C THR A 24 -4.12 -20.63 3.55
N TYR A 25 -3.54 -20.94 4.68
CA TYR A 25 -3.00 -19.95 5.61
C TYR A 25 -1.50 -19.80 5.43
N ALA A 26 -1.07 -18.91 4.55
CA ALA A 26 0.34 -18.70 4.25
C ALA A 26 1.19 -18.37 5.50
N GLY A 27 0.60 -17.74 6.52
CA GLY A 27 1.23 -17.46 7.82
C GLY A 27 1.01 -18.54 8.87
N GLY A 28 0.30 -19.64 8.55
CA GLY A 28 -0.18 -20.60 9.54
C GLY A 28 -1.21 -20.00 10.50
N GLU A 29 -1.72 -20.79 11.44
CA GLU A 29 -2.72 -20.33 12.41
C GLU A 29 -2.22 -19.16 13.28
N LEU A 30 -0.94 -19.17 13.65
CA LEU A 30 -0.36 -18.10 14.46
C LEU A 30 -0.07 -16.82 13.68
N GLY A 31 0.03 -16.89 12.36
CA GLY A 31 0.25 -15.74 11.47
C GLY A 31 -1.04 -15.22 10.82
N THR A 32 -2.20 -15.78 11.17
CA THR A 32 -3.48 -15.44 10.54
C THR A 32 -4.40 -14.80 11.56
N THR A 33 -5.02 -13.67 11.18
CA THR A 33 -6.17 -13.09 11.88
C THR A 33 -7.43 -13.47 11.11
N PHE A 34 -8.51 -13.76 11.83
CA PHE A 34 -9.80 -14.12 11.22
C PHE A 34 -10.75 -12.93 11.11
N ASN A 35 -10.21 -11.72 11.21
CA ASN A 35 -10.94 -10.49 10.97
C ASN A 35 -10.94 -10.21 9.46
N ASN A 36 -12.12 -10.24 8.82
CA ASN A 36 -12.32 -9.94 7.40
C ASN A 36 -12.95 -8.55 7.17
N SER A 37 -12.99 -7.72 8.20
CA SER A 37 -13.46 -6.34 8.11
C SER A 37 -12.40 -5.40 7.52
N ALA A 38 -12.78 -4.13 7.31
CA ALA A 38 -11.87 -3.09 6.85
C ALA A 38 -10.71 -2.81 7.83
N SER A 39 -10.83 -3.22 9.10
CA SER A 39 -9.80 -3.08 10.14
C SER A 39 -8.91 -4.32 10.31
N ALA A 40 -8.98 -5.29 9.40
CA ALA A 40 -8.25 -6.56 9.52
C ALA A 40 -6.73 -6.38 9.71
N TYR A 41 -6.17 -5.34 9.12
CA TYR A 41 -4.73 -5.05 9.21
C TYR A 41 -4.33 -4.29 10.49
N GLU A 42 -5.28 -3.90 11.31
CA GLU A 42 -5.06 -3.24 12.61
C GLU A 42 -4.89 -4.26 13.75
N ASP A 43 -5.21 -5.52 13.48
CA ASP A 43 -5.12 -6.57 14.48
C ASP A 43 -3.72 -7.19 14.54
N PRO A 44 -3.13 -7.33 15.73
CA PRO A 44 -1.92 -8.13 15.89
C PRO A 44 -2.23 -9.60 15.60
N THR A 45 -1.26 -10.32 15.04
CA THR A 45 -1.41 -11.77 14.86
C THR A 45 -1.33 -12.50 16.21
N PRO A 46 -1.91 -13.71 16.32
CA PRO A 46 -1.76 -14.54 17.53
C PRO A 46 -0.31 -14.77 17.93
N ALA A 47 0.62 -14.88 16.97
CA ALA A 47 2.05 -14.98 17.26
C ALA A 47 2.58 -13.75 18.00
N THR A 48 2.14 -12.55 17.60
CA THR A 48 2.52 -11.28 18.23
C THR A 48 2.00 -11.22 19.67
N GLU A 49 0.75 -11.61 19.88
CA GLU A 49 0.12 -11.63 21.20
C GLU A 49 0.79 -12.66 22.14
N ASN A 50 0.98 -13.89 21.65
CA ASN A 50 1.62 -14.98 22.41
C ASN A 50 3.06 -14.65 22.80
N ALA A 51 3.76 -13.86 21.98
CA ALA A 51 5.10 -13.37 22.29
C ALA A 51 5.11 -12.16 23.25
N GLY A 52 3.96 -11.66 23.69
CA GLY A 52 3.85 -10.47 24.54
C GLY A 52 4.32 -9.18 23.84
N MET A 53 4.18 -9.12 22.51
CA MET A 53 4.68 -8.00 21.71
C MET A 53 3.59 -7.00 21.30
N THR A 54 2.40 -7.07 21.87
CA THR A 54 1.27 -6.19 21.53
C THR A 54 1.60 -4.70 21.70
N ASP A 55 2.32 -4.33 22.77
CA ASP A 55 2.74 -2.94 22.96
C ASP A 55 3.72 -2.48 21.89
N LYS A 56 4.62 -3.35 21.44
CA LYS A 56 5.53 -3.04 20.33
C LYS A 56 4.79 -2.91 19.02
N PHE A 57 3.79 -3.74 18.79
CA PHE A 57 2.91 -3.65 17.63
C PHE A 57 2.21 -2.28 17.59
N LYS A 58 1.55 -1.88 18.68
CA LYS A 58 0.89 -0.57 18.80
C LYS A 58 1.86 0.60 18.68
N TYR A 59 3.07 0.45 19.17
CA TYR A 59 4.11 1.45 18.97
C TYR A 59 4.56 1.56 17.51
N GLY A 60 4.63 0.44 16.80
CA GLY A 60 4.89 0.39 15.36
C GLY A 60 3.77 1.06 14.55
N GLU A 61 2.51 0.78 14.89
CA GLU A 61 1.33 1.40 14.33
C GLU A 61 1.40 2.94 14.45
N TYR A 62 1.73 3.47 15.63
CA TYR A 62 1.94 4.89 15.83
C TYR A 62 2.97 5.50 14.87
N PHE A 63 4.08 4.80 14.59
CA PHE A 63 5.07 5.26 13.61
C PHE A 63 4.60 5.16 12.17
N PHE A 64 3.77 4.19 11.87
CA PHE A 64 3.21 4.02 10.53
C PHE A 64 2.21 5.13 10.18
N GLU A 65 1.40 5.52 11.15
CA GLU A 65 0.33 6.51 10.98
C GLU A 65 0.80 7.95 11.00
N ARG A 66 1.77 8.25 11.86
CA ARG A 66 2.18 9.63 12.11
C ARG A 66 2.73 10.33 10.88
N SER A 67 2.48 11.63 10.79
CA SER A 67 3.17 12.50 9.84
C SER A 67 4.54 12.90 10.35
N TYR A 68 5.54 12.76 9.49
CA TYR A 68 6.92 13.14 9.77
C TYR A 68 7.21 14.56 9.29
N THR A 69 8.04 15.27 10.03
CA THR A 69 8.64 16.56 9.68
C THR A 69 10.16 16.42 9.72
N GLN A 70 10.90 17.47 9.38
CA GLN A 70 12.37 17.45 9.46
C GLN A 70 12.92 17.08 10.84
N ASN A 71 12.19 17.46 11.90
CA ASN A 71 12.62 17.33 13.29
C ASN A 71 11.81 16.31 14.10
N SER A 72 11.13 15.37 13.42
CA SER A 72 10.32 14.37 14.10
C SER A 72 11.19 13.41 14.91
N LYS A 73 10.98 13.39 16.22
CA LYS A 73 11.66 12.43 17.11
C LYS A 73 10.90 11.08 17.11
N PRO A 74 11.59 9.97 17.39
CA PRO A 74 13.01 9.83 17.73
C PRO A 74 13.97 9.71 16.54
N PHE A 75 13.48 9.57 15.29
CA PHE A 75 14.27 9.16 14.12
C PHE A 75 14.72 10.31 13.21
N ASN A 76 14.88 11.50 13.70
CA ASN A 76 15.32 12.70 12.95
C ASN A 76 14.39 13.15 11.79
N GLY A 77 13.29 12.44 11.52
CA GLY A 77 12.28 12.87 10.58
C GLY A 77 12.65 12.69 9.09
N LEU A 78 12.12 13.62 8.26
CA LEU A 78 12.31 13.57 6.81
C LEU A 78 13.74 13.93 6.41
N GLY A 79 14.25 13.19 5.42
CA GLY A 79 15.49 13.54 4.73
C GLY A 79 15.32 14.73 3.79
N PRO A 80 16.41 15.14 3.07
CA PRO A 80 16.37 16.27 2.15
C PRO A 80 15.40 16.09 0.99
N LEU A 81 15.20 14.87 0.56
CA LEU A 81 14.25 14.47 -0.48
C LEU A 81 13.28 13.45 0.09
N TYR A 82 12.04 13.50 -0.32
CA TYR A 82 11.00 12.56 0.11
C TYR A 82 9.83 12.49 -0.88
N ILE A 83 8.94 11.55 -0.67
CA ILE A 83 7.72 11.37 -1.48
C ILE A 83 6.50 11.77 -0.66
N ARG A 84 6.38 11.15 0.50
CA ARG A 84 5.29 11.33 1.46
C ARG A 84 5.85 11.52 2.85
N ASN A 85 5.05 12.04 3.73
CA ASN A 85 5.43 12.27 5.12
C ASN A 85 4.78 11.30 6.11
N SER A 86 4.05 10.31 5.62
CA SER A 86 3.44 9.24 6.41
C SER A 86 3.32 7.98 5.57
N CYS A 87 3.47 6.80 6.19
CA CYS A 87 3.26 5.53 5.50
C CYS A 87 1.80 5.35 5.07
N MET A 88 0.85 5.84 5.87
CA MET A 88 -0.58 5.83 5.58
C MET A 88 -0.95 6.56 4.29
N ASN A 89 -0.13 7.51 3.84
CA ASN A 89 -0.41 8.22 2.59
C ASN A 89 -0.38 7.28 1.37
N CYS A 90 0.49 6.26 1.40
CA CYS A 90 0.57 5.25 0.34
C CYS A 90 -0.20 3.96 0.70
N HIS A 91 -0.35 3.67 1.98
CA HIS A 91 -0.95 2.45 2.51
C HIS A 91 -2.18 2.74 3.38
N PRO A 92 -3.27 3.32 2.81
CA PRO A 92 -4.47 3.63 3.57
C PRO A 92 -5.08 2.36 4.16
N GLY A 93 -5.41 2.39 5.45
CA GLY A 93 -5.90 1.21 6.19
C GLY A 93 -4.88 0.09 6.28
N TYR A 94 -3.56 0.41 6.24
CA TYR A 94 -2.42 -0.53 6.27
C TYR A 94 -2.33 -1.48 5.07
N GLY A 95 -3.18 -1.29 4.07
CA GLY A 95 -3.30 -2.13 2.89
C GLY A 95 -2.47 -1.64 1.70
N HIS A 96 -2.91 -2.01 0.51
CA HIS A 96 -2.31 -1.59 -0.74
C HIS A 96 -2.65 -0.13 -1.09
N GLY A 97 -1.81 0.49 -1.92
CA GLY A 97 -2.11 1.76 -2.55
C GLY A 97 -3.34 1.66 -3.47
N LYS A 98 -3.95 2.80 -3.76
CA LYS A 98 -5.10 2.91 -4.65
C LYS A 98 -4.65 3.25 -6.07
N ARG A 99 -5.41 2.82 -7.06
CA ARG A 99 -5.25 3.30 -8.43
C ARG A 99 -5.48 4.82 -8.47
N VAL A 100 -4.61 5.53 -9.20
CA VAL A 100 -4.68 6.98 -9.35
C VAL A 100 -4.71 7.36 -10.83
N ASP A 101 -5.40 8.45 -11.14
CA ASP A 101 -5.50 8.99 -12.51
C ASP A 101 -4.43 10.06 -12.77
N ARG A 102 -3.79 10.55 -11.73
CA ARG A 102 -2.70 11.52 -11.78
C ARG A 102 -1.65 11.17 -10.74
N TYR A 103 -0.41 11.53 -11.00
CA TYR A 103 0.67 11.34 -10.02
C TYR A 103 0.84 12.60 -9.18
N ARG A 104 0.36 12.55 -7.94
CA ARG A 104 0.51 13.64 -6.96
C ARG A 104 0.95 13.07 -5.62
N ALA A 105 1.95 13.73 -5.03
CA ALA A 105 2.42 13.33 -3.71
C ALA A 105 1.35 13.45 -2.64
N ASP A 106 0.40 14.33 -2.80
CA ASP A 106 -0.65 14.57 -1.81
C ASP A 106 -1.89 13.67 -2.00
N ASP A 107 -1.97 12.94 -3.11
CA ASP A 107 -3.10 12.05 -3.36
C ASP A 107 -3.02 10.83 -2.44
N TRP A 108 -4.05 10.66 -1.64
CA TRP A 108 -4.17 9.58 -0.68
C TRP A 108 -4.20 8.21 -1.36
N GLY A 109 -3.32 7.31 -0.92
CA GLY A 109 -3.22 5.97 -1.45
C GLY A 109 -2.36 5.83 -2.71
N ASN A 110 -1.74 6.91 -3.21
CA ASN A 110 -0.82 6.83 -4.34
C ASN A 110 0.52 6.22 -3.91
N GLY A 111 0.66 4.91 -4.05
CA GLY A 111 1.86 4.14 -3.72
C GLY A 111 2.51 3.44 -4.92
N TYR A 112 2.37 3.97 -6.14
CA TYR A 112 2.95 3.35 -7.32
C TYR A 112 4.48 3.34 -7.29
N LEU A 113 5.05 2.18 -7.57
CA LEU A 113 6.44 2.01 -7.94
C LEU A 113 6.55 2.18 -9.46
N LEU A 114 7.46 3.03 -9.90
CA LEU A 114 7.63 3.36 -11.31
C LEU A 114 8.96 2.80 -11.83
N VAL A 115 8.92 2.25 -13.01
CA VAL A 115 10.14 2.01 -13.81
C VAL A 115 10.37 3.26 -14.67
N VAL A 116 11.52 3.88 -14.51
CA VAL A 116 11.85 5.10 -15.23
C VAL A 116 12.90 4.81 -16.29
N THR A 117 12.62 5.24 -17.52
CA THR A 117 13.55 5.17 -18.65
C THR A 117 13.79 6.55 -19.23
N ASP A 118 14.89 6.72 -19.96
CA ASP A 118 15.09 7.91 -20.77
C ASP A 118 14.30 7.85 -22.10
N GLY A 119 14.37 8.89 -22.91
CA GLY A 119 13.68 8.94 -24.21
C GLY A 119 14.20 7.92 -25.25
N LYS A 120 15.13 7.03 -24.90
CA LYS A 120 15.66 5.93 -25.68
C LYS A 120 15.44 4.58 -25.04
N ASP A 121 14.52 4.51 -24.08
CA ASP A 121 14.18 3.34 -23.28
C ASP A 121 15.33 2.77 -22.42
N ASN A 122 16.39 3.54 -22.16
CA ASN A 122 17.42 3.14 -21.22
C ASN A 122 16.91 3.28 -19.78
N TYR A 123 17.07 2.22 -19.00
CA TYR A 123 16.67 2.17 -17.61
C TYR A 123 17.47 3.13 -16.73
N LEU A 124 16.76 3.96 -15.96
CA LEU A 124 17.34 4.93 -15.03
C LEU A 124 17.15 4.46 -13.59
N SER A 125 18.07 3.66 -13.09
CA SER A 125 18.00 3.06 -11.75
C SER A 125 17.91 4.08 -10.61
N SER A 126 18.52 5.24 -10.77
CA SER A 126 18.51 6.31 -9.76
C SER A 126 17.16 7.00 -9.58
N LEU A 127 16.26 6.87 -10.57
CA LEU A 127 14.93 7.47 -10.55
C LEU A 127 13.81 6.43 -10.45
N THR A 128 14.14 5.15 -10.68
CA THR A 128 13.18 4.04 -10.61
C THR A 128 12.82 3.72 -9.16
N GLY A 129 11.63 3.22 -8.95
CA GLY A 129 11.05 2.86 -7.67
C GLY A 129 9.98 3.87 -7.25
N MET A 130 10.20 4.55 -6.15
CA MET A 130 9.31 5.63 -5.71
C MET A 130 9.98 6.98 -5.99
N PRO A 131 9.63 7.67 -7.08
CA PRO A 131 10.30 8.90 -7.47
C PRO A 131 10.05 10.01 -6.46
N GLN A 132 11.12 10.64 -5.99
CA GLN A 132 11.05 11.69 -4.98
C GLN A 132 10.61 13.00 -5.62
N THR A 133 9.38 13.42 -5.32
CA THR A 133 8.72 14.61 -5.87
C THR A 133 8.66 15.77 -4.89
N LYS A 134 9.13 15.57 -3.67
CA LYS A 134 9.18 16.59 -2.60
C LYS A 134 10.60 16.78 -2.09
N ALA A 135 10.88 17.96 -1.60
CA ALA A 135 12.16 18.29 -0.98
C ALA A 135 11.97 19.27 0.18
N VAL A 136 12.91 19.20 1.10
CA VAL A 136 13.05 20.17 2.19
C VAL A 136 14.01 21.27 1.75
N ALA A 137 13.61 22.53 1.92
CA ALA A 137 14.49 23.67 1.60
C ALA A 137 15.87 23.56 2.29
N PRO A 138 16.98 23.85 1.62
CA PRO A 138 17.12 24.47 0.28
C PRO A 138 17.15 23.47 -0.89
N PHE A 139 16.94 22.21 -0.66
CA PHE A 139 16.98 21.15 -1.68
C PHE A 139 15.79 21.25 -2.64
N LYS A 140 15.98 20.73 -3.85
CA LYS A 140 14.93 20.65 -4.86
C LYS A 140 14.66 19.20 -5.20
N ALA A 141 13.40 18.86 -5.39
CA ALA A 141 13.02 17.52 -5.84
C ALA A 141 13.55 17.26 -7.26
N PRO A 142 14.06 16.04 -7.55
CA PRO A 142 14.55 15.68 -8.87
C PRO A 142 13.43 15.56 -9.91
N ILE A 143 12.20 15.33 -9.47
CA ILE A 143 11.02 15.16 -10.31
C ILE A 143 9.99 16.23 -9.95
N ASP A 144 9.52 16.93 -10.98
CA ASP A 144 8.44 17.88 -10.92
C ASP A 144 7.11 17.16 -11.21
N GLU A 145 6.30 16.94 -10.20
CA GLU A 145 5.03 16.20 -10.35
C GLU A 145 4.01 16.92 -11.25
N ASP A 146 4.13 18.23 -11.46
CA ASP A 146 3.27 18.97 -12.40
C ASP A 146 3.56 18.61 -13.85
N LYS A 147 4.69 17.98 -14.12
CA LYS A 147 5.09 17.53 -15.45
C LYS A 147 4.84 16.05 -15.70
N ILE A 148 4.36 15.32 -14.69
CA ILE A 148 4.03 13.90 -14.83
C ILE A 148 2.64 13.80 -15.46
N LYS A 149 2.55 12.99 -16.52
CA LYS A 149 1.30 12.60 -17.16
C LYS A 149 1.15 11.09 -17.07
N ILE A 150 -0.04 10.63 -16.76
CA ILE A 150 -0.37 9.21 -16.75
C ILE A 150 -1.23 8.92 -17.96
N ASP A 151 -0.74 8.05 -18.83
CA ASP A 151 -1.48 7.51 -19.96
C ASP A 151 -1.76 6.03 -19.70
N TRP A 152 -3.02 5.65 -19.64
CA TRP A 152 -3.44 4.27 -19.49
C TRP A 152 -3.56 3.62 -20.86
N LEU A 153 -2.64 2.70 -21.16
CA LEU A 153 -2.66 1.98 -22.42
C LEU A 153 -3.44 0.67 -22.25
N PRO A 154 -4.30 0.31 -23.20
CA PRO A 154 -4.91 -1.01 -23.24
C PRO A 154 -3.81 -2.07 -23.33
N TYR A 155 -3.93 -3.10 -22.54
CA TYR A 155 -3.06 -4.25 -22.59
C TYR A 155 -3.90 -5.47 -22.92
N THR A 156 -3.43 -6.27 -23.87
CA THR A 156 -4.04 -7.57 -24.18
C THR A 156 -2.94 -8.62 -24.06
N ASP A 157 -3.13 -9.56 -23.17
CA ASP A 157 -2.24 -10.69 -22.98
C ASP A 157 -2.47 -11.78 -24.05
N GLU A 158 -1.70 -12.86 -23.99
CA GLU A 158 -1.83 -14.00 -24.93
C GLU A 158 -3.17 -14.73 -24.81
N TRP A 159 -3.91 -14.54 -23.70
CA TRP A 159 -5.25 -15.14 -23.47
C TRP A 159 -6.39 -14.15 -23.77
N GLY A 160 -6.11 -12.98 -24.34
CA GLY A 160 -7.12 -11.99 -24.65
C GLY A 160 -7.72 -11.30 -23.41
N ASN A 161 -6.93 -11.11 -22.37
CA ASN A 161 -7.31 -10.58 -21.05
C ASN A 161 -8.29 -11.50 -20.30
N LYS A 162 -8.13 -12.79 -20.46
CA LYS A 162 -8.86 -13.81 -19.72
C LYS A 162 -7.91 -14.63 -18.88
N PHE A 163 -8.41 -15.19 -17.80
CA PHE A 163 -7.67 -16.20 -17.08
C PHE A 163 -7.53 -17.48 -17.94
N PRO A 164 -6.52 -18.37 -17.65
CA PRO A 164 -6.32 -19.59 -18.42
C PRO A 164 -7.54 -20.53 -18.47
N ASP A 165 -8.45 -20.44 -17.50
CA ASP A 165 -9.73 -21.15 -17.45
C ASP A 165 -10.84 -20.47 -18.26
N GLY A 166 -10.58 -19.29 -18.84
CA GLY A 166 -11.49 -18.54 -19.70
C GLY A 166 -12.37 -17.52 -18.96
N GLU A 167 -12.22 -17.37 -17.66
CA GLU A 167 -12.90 -16.32 -16.89
C GLU A 167 -12.30 -14.93 -17.19
N THR A 168 -13.07 -13.84 -16.92
CA THR A 168 -12.69 -12.45 -17.21
C THR A 168 -12.65 -11.63 -15.92
#